data_b267ce11f6013ea9c0cb743da1451a1e
#
_entry.id   b267ce11f6013ea9c0cb743da1451a1e
#
_cell.length_a   1.000
_cell.length_b   1.000
_cell.length_c   1.000
_cell.angle_alpha   90.00
_cell.angle_beta   90.00
_cell.angle_gamma   90.00
#
_symmetry.space_group_name_H-M   'P 1'
#
loop_
_entity.id
_entity.type
_entity.pdbx_description
1 polymer ?
#
loop_
_entity_poly.entity_id
_entity_poly.type
_entity_poly.pdbx_seq_one_letter_code
_entity_poly.pdbx_strand_id
1 'polypeptide(L)'
;MRAAELAPVRRTNVRRSIVTMLTTLVGLSTPLAGQNAVTAGLAYTVGGGWQVEGFDVGLARAVHAGPIAALSLTARLGSFINEGAIIGGARGFVFGTSLAARTPTSTIAQLGADTSGGQIGLDFTLEATGYVGSNSPLPVGSPWGGVSGLLGLRFGDPKGSRLGLLIGPTVFLGTVTDVRAFLGVRFEAPLARREHHP
;
A
#
# COMPACT_ATOMS: atom_id res chain seq x y z
N MET A 1 10.87 53.98 6.27
CA MET A 1 10.31 52.65 6.46
C MET A 1 9.97 52.06 5.09
N ARG A 2 10.75 51.08 4.60
CA ARG A 2 10.51 50.39 3.31
C ARG A 2 9.77 49.10 3.59
N ALA A 3 8.58 48.93 3.01
CA ALA A 3 7.82 47.68 3.04
C ALA A 3 8.54 46.63 2.20
N ALA A 4 8.84 45.49 2.79
CA ALA A 4 9.39 44.36 2.09
C ALA A 4 8.26 43.65 1.35
N GLU A 5 8.36 43.61 0.02
CA GLU A 5 7.46 42.95 -0.93
C GLU A 5 7.75 41.43 -0.89
N LEU A 6 6.81 40.66 -0.35
CA LEU A 6 6.88 39.20 -0.28
C LEU A 6 6.55 38.64 -1.68
N ALA A 7 7.52 38.01 -2.32
CA ALA A 7 7.37 37.34 -3.60
C ALA A 7 6.38 36.13 -3.50
N PRO A 8 5.53 35.90 -4.50
CA PRO A 8 4.56 34.81 -4.47
C PRO A 8 5.24 33.45 -4.64
N VAL A 9 4.98 32.54 -3.70
CA VAL A 9 5.44 31.14 -3.74
C VAL A 9 4.78 30.43 -4.92
N ARG A 10 5.58 29.92 -5.86
CA ARG A 10 5.17 29.16 -7.03
C ARG A 10 4.52 27.82 -6.63
N ARG A 11 3.19 27.73 -6.68
CA ARG A 11 2.38 26.52 -6.37
C ARG A 11 2.20 25.52 -7.53
N THR A 12 3.02 25.53 -8.57
CA THR A 12 2.67 24.89 -9.85
C THR A 12 3.32 23.53 -10.14
N ASN A 13 4.23 23.00 -9.32
CA ASN A 13 4.99 21.81 -9.71
C ASN A 13 4.46 20.46 -9.15
N VAL A 14 3.66 20.44 -8.09
CA VAL A 14 3.22 19.19 -7.46
C VAL A 14 2.12 18.48 -8.29
N ARG A 15 1.21 19.22 -8.92
CA ARG A 15 0.13 18.63 -9.75
C ARG A 15 0.64 17.90 -11.00
N ARG A 16 1.71 18.39 -11.62
CA ARG A 16 2.26 17.75 -12.84
C ARG A 16 2.96 16.43 -12.54
N SER A 17 3.63 16.29 -11.39
CA SER A 17 4.35 15.06 -11.03
C SER A 17 3.40 13.88 -10.76
N ILE A 18 2.23 14.10 -10.15
CA ILE A 18 1.25 13.03 -9.86
C ILE A 18 0.62 12.50 -11.14
N VAL A 19 0.28 13.37 -12.10
CA VAL A 19 -0.32 12.97 -13.38
C VAL A 19 0.69 12.19 -14.25
N THR A 20 1.98 12.59 -14.25
CA THR A 20 3.02 11.90 -15.01
C THR A 20 3.31 10.50 -14.42
N MET A 21 3.22 10.32 -13.11
CA MET A 21 3.42 9.01 -12.47
C MET A 21 2.29 8.02 -12.81
N LEU A 22 1.06 8.49 -12.95
CA LEU A 22 -0.09 7.65 -13.32
C LEU A 22 -0.05 7.20 -14.78
N THR A 23 0.44 8.04 -15.70
CA THR A 23 0.50 7.73 -17.15
C THR A 23 1.63 6.75 -17.49
N THR A 24 2.72 6.73 -16.74
CA THR A 24 3.83 5.79 -16.98
C THR A 24 3.45 4.35 -16.57
N LEU A 25 2.47 4.16 -15.69
CA LEU A 25 2.04 2.85 -15.22
C LEU A 25 1.18 2.08 -16.26
N VAL A 26 0.51 2.77 -17.17
CA VAL A 26 -0.33 2.14 -18.22
C VAL A 26 0.52 1.56 -19.35
N GLY A 27 1.77 2.00 -19.51
CA GLY A 27 2.68 1.56 -20.57
C GLY A 27 3.41 0.22 -20.33
N LEU A 28 3.28 -0.39 -19.15
CA LEU A 28 3.96 -1.65 -18.80
C LEU A 28 3.17 -2.92 -19.22
N SER A 29 2.47 -2.87 -20.33
CA SER A 29 1.77 -4.04 -20.91
C SER A 29 2.67 -4.93 -21.75
N THR A 30 3.93 -5.14 -21.39
CA THR A 30 4.69 -6.25 -21.93
C THR A 30 4.25 -7.55 -21.24
N PRO A 31 3.99 -8.66 -21.97
CA PRO A 31 3.63 -9.93 -21.37
C PRO A 31 4.85 -10.58 -20.71
N LEU A 32 5.28 -10.07 -19.57
CA LEU A 32 6.16 -10.82 -18.68
C LEU A 32 5.34 -11.97 -18.10
N ALA A 33 5.80 -13.20 -18.26
CA ALA A 33 5.17 -14.44 -17.81
C ALA A 33 5.13 -14.51 -16.27
N GLY A 34 4.26 -13.71 -15.65
CA GLY A 34 4.05 -13.68 -14.21
C GLY A 34 2.58 -13.96 -13.89
N GLN A 35 2.34 -14.72 -12.83
CA GLN A 35 1.00 -14.95 -12.31
C GLN A 35 0.46 -13.64 -11.74
N ASN A 36 -0.71 -13.20 -12.23
CA ASN A 36 -1.43 -12.06 -11.68
C ASN A 36 -2.29 -12.52 -10.51
N ALA A 37 -2.46 -11.67 -9.51
CA ALA A 37 -3.32 -11.92 -8.38
C ALA A 37 -4.17 -10.69 -8.07
N VAL A 38 -5.37 -10.88 -7.55
CA VAL A 38 -6.18 -9.85 -6.91
C VAL A 38 -5.79 -9.79 -5.45
N THR A 39 -5.72 -8.58 -4.91
CA THR A 39 -5.48 -8.36 -3.48
C THR A 39 -6.65 -7.60 -2.88
N ALA A 40 -7.03 -7.96 -1.65
CA ALA A 40 -8.00 -7.23 -0.84
C ALA A 40 -7.55 -7.23 0.61
N GLY A 41 -7.83 -6.17 1.37
CA GLY A 41 -7.35 -6.12 2.75
C GLY A 41 -7.82 -4.92 3.53
N LEU A 42 -7.25 -4.82 4.72
CA LEU A 42 -7.42 -3.73 5.66
C LEU A 42 -6.04 -3.13 5.94
N ALA A 43 -5.97 -1.83 6.02
CA ALA A 43 -4.78 -1.09 6.39
C ALA A 43 -5.11 -0.12 7.52
N TYR A 44 -4.21 -0.02 8.47
CA TYR A 44 -4.33 0.82 9.63
C TYR A 44 -2.99 1.47 9.96
N THR A 45 -2.98 2.79 10.16
CA THR A 45 -1.75 3.49 10.54
C THR A 45 -1.94 4.16 11.90
N VAL A 46 -1.14 3.75 12.86
CA VAL A 46 -1.17 4.20 14.25
C VAL A 46 -0.10 5.26 14.50
N GLY A 47 -0.48 6.38 15.08
CA GLY A 47 0.42 7.46 15.51
C GLY A 47 -0.33 8.76 15.73
N GLY A 48 0.01 9.48 16.81
CA GLY A 48 -0.72 10.68 17.22
C GLY A 48 -2.17 10.43 17.58
N GLY A 49 -2.95 11.48 17.79
CA GLY A 49 -4.36 11.40 18.21
C GLY A 49 -5.34 10.95 17.13
N TRP A 50 -4.93 10.91 15.85
CA TRP A 50 -5.74 10.49 14.72
C TRP A 50 -5.01 9.43 13.90
N GLN A 51 -5.74 8.38 13.55
CA GLN A 51 -5.27 7.22 12.80
C GLN A 51 -5.92 7.22 11.42
N VAL A 52 -5.26 6.59 10.45
CA VAL A 52 -5.82 6.35 9.12
C VAL A 52 -6.14 4.89 9.00
N GLU A 53 -7.40 4.58 8.75
CA GLU A 53 -7.84 3.20 8.42
C GLU A 53 -8.41 3.15 7.02
N GLY A 54 -8.39 1.98 6.39
CA GLY A 54 -8.98 1.81 5.07
C GLY A 54 -9.03 0.38 4.59
N PHE A 55 -9.92 0.17 3.62
CA PHE A 55 -9.98 -1.04 2.82
C PHE A 55 -9.07 -0.90 1.62
N ASP A 56 -8.27 -1.91 1.37
CA ASP A 56 -7.38 -2.03 0.23
C ASP A 56 -7.97 -2.99 -0.80
N VAL A 57 -7.95 -2.60 -2.07
CA VAL A 57 -8.18 -3.50 -3.20
C VAL A 57 -7.11 -3.24 -4.24
N GLY A 58 -6.62 -4.30 -4.90
CA GLY A 58 -5.54 -4.10 -5.85
C GLY A 58 -5.23 -5.31 -6.71
N LEU A 59 -4.20 -5.15 -7.49
CA LEU A 59 -3.64 -6.18 -8.36
C LEU A 59 -2.16 -6.35 -8.00
N ALA A 60 -1.74 -7.59 -7.91
CA ALA A 60 -0.33 -7.95 -7.78
C ALA A 60 0.10 -8.76 -9.01
N ARG A 61 1.34 -8.54 -9.43
CA ARG A 61 1.97 -9.26 -10.53
C ARG A 61 3.29 -9.84 -10.05
N ALA A 62 3.49 -11.13 -10.24
CA ALA A 62 4.77 -11.76 -10.02
C ALA A 62 5.78 -11.24 -11.04
N VAL A 63 6.95 -10.84 -10.56
CA VAL A 63 8.10 -10.41 -11.36
C VAL A 63 9.34 -11.12 -10.83
N HIS A 64 10.34 -11.31 -11.71
CA HIS A 64 11.61 -11.90 -11.30
C HIS A 64 12.71 -10.92 -11.67
N ALA A 65 12.82 -9.84 -10.89
CA ALA A 65 13.77 -8.77 -11.13
C ALA A 65 14.70 -8.61 -9.90
N GLY A 66 15.75 -9.43 -9.84
CA GLY A 66 16.70 -9.41 -8.73
C GLY A 66 16.00 -9.74 -7.39
N PRO A 67 16.06 -8.85 -6.39
CA PRO A 67 15.45 -9.10 -5.09
C PRO A 67 13.93 -8.88 -5.05
N ILE A 68 13.30 -8.51 -6.17
CA ILE A 68 11.86 -8.24 -6.25
C ILE A 68 11.15 -9.43 -6.87
N ALA A 69 10.20 -10.00 -6.15
CA ALA A 69 9.37 -11.13 -6.60
C ALA A 69 7.98 -10.71 -7.07
N ALA A 70 7.46 -9.58 -6.59
CA ALA A 70 6.16 -9.09 -7.01
C ALA A 70 6.07 -7.56 -6.94
N LEU A 71 5.30 -7.00 -7.87
CA LEU A 71 4.84 -5.62 -7.84
C LEU A 71 3.33 -5.61 -7.63
N SER A 72 2.83 -4.66 -6.84
CA SER A 72 1.40 -4.49 -6.65
C SER A 72 0.97 -3.03 -6.75
N LEU A 73 -0.22 -2.83 -7.32
CA LEU A 73 -0.93 -1.56 -7.34
C LEU A 73 -2.19 -1.72 -6.51
N THR A 74 -2.41 -0.83 -5.55
CA THR A 74 -3.51 -0.91 -4.61
C THR A 74 -4.24 0.43 -4.52
N ALA A 75 -5.56 0.41 -4.48
CA ALA A 75 -6.40 1.53 -4.08
C ALA A 75 -6.87 1.30 -2.65
N ARG A 76 -6.86 2.36 -1.84
CA ARG A 76 -7.31 2.40 -0.45
C ARG A 76 -8.45 3.39 -0.31
N LEU A 77 -9.52 2.98 0.36
CA LEU A 77 -10.63 3.84 0.74
C LEU A 77 -10.87 3.72 2.24
N GLY A 78 -10.89 4.83 2.95
CA GLY A 78 -10.96 4.81 4.41
C GLY A 78 -11.39 6.12 5.03
N SER A 79 -11.11 6.25 6.33
CA SER A 79 -11.43 7.40 7.15
C SER A 79 -10.33 7.69 8.18
N PHE A 80 -10.43 8.84 8.84
CA PHE A 80 -9.64 9.16 10.03
C PHE A 80 -10.38 8.70 11.27
N ILE A 81 -9.72 7.94 12.14
CA ILE A 81 -10.27 7.45 13.40
C ILE A 81 -9.52 8.11 14.57
N ASN A 82 -10.26 8.63 15.54
CA ASN A 82 -9.65 9.19 16.76
C ASN A 82 -9.24 8.05 17.70
N GLU A 83 -8.04 8.12 18.23
CA GLU A 83 -7.57 7.23 19.29
C GLU A 83 -8.41 7.42 20.55
N GLY A 84 -9.03 6.33 21.04
CA GLY A 84 -9.91 6.35 22.23
C GLY A 84 -11.41 6.48 21.96
N ALA A 85 -11.83 6.74 20.71
CA ALA A 85 -13.25 6.69 20.35
C ALA A 85 -13.61 5.29 19.87
N ILE A 86 -14.25 4.50 20.73
CA ILE A 86 -14.76 3.17 20.37
C ILE A 86 -15.99 3.28 19.44
N ILE A 87 -16.74 4.36 19.50
CA ILE A 87 -17.93 4.63 18.68
C ILE A 87 -17.97 6.11 18.32
N GLY A 88 -18.11 6.43 17.03
CA GLY A 88 -18.33 7.80 16.54
C GLY A 88 -17.10 8.66 16.34
N GLY A 89 -15.88 8.09 16.42
CA GLY A 89 -14.63 8.80 16.22
C GLY A 89 -14.18 8.95 14.76
N ALA A 90 -14.95 8.46 13.79
CA ALA A 90 -14.60 8.57 12.39
C ALA A 90 -14.82 9.99 11.87
N ARG A 91 -13.86 10.51 11.08
CA ARG A 91 -13.92 11.87 10.51
C ARG A 91 -13.43 11.87 9.06
N GLY A 92 -14.22 12.48 8.18
CA GLY A 92 -13.86 12.66 6.79
C GLY A 92 -13.67 11.33 6.05
N PHE A 93 -13.12 11.39 4.86
CA PHE A 93 -12.73 10.22 4.10
C PHE A 93 -11.27 10.33 3.65
N VAL A 94 -10.65 9.18 3.41
CA VAL A 94 -9.29 9.05 2.87
C VAL A 94 -9.35 8.20 1.62
N PHE A 95 -8.78 8.69 0.54
CA PHE A 95 -8.49 7.91 -0.65
C PHE A 95 -6.98 7.83 -0.83
N GLY A 96 -6.46 6.63 -1.09
CA GLY A 96 -5.05 6.40 -1.36
C GLY A 96 -4.84 5.50 -2.56
N THR A 97 -3.71 5.69 -3.25
CA THR A 97 -3.22 4.75 -4.25
C THR A 97 -1.78 4.42 -3.94
N SER A 98 -1.44 3.14 -3.93
CA SER A 98 -0.09 2.70 -3.61
C SER A 98 0.52 1.83 -4.69
N LEU A 99 1.83 1.94 -4.82
CA LEU A 99 2.69 1.03 -5.56
C LEU A 99 3.61 0.34 -4.55
N ALA A 100 3.67 -0.99 -4.60
CA ALA A 100 4.54 -1.73 -3.70
C ALA A 100 5.41 -2.74 -4.45
N ALA A 101 6.62 -2.92 -3.95
CA ALA A 101 7.56 -3.96 -4.35
C ALA A 101 7.78 -4.92 -3.19
N ARG A 102 7.68 -6.23 -3.45
CA ARG A 102 7.81 -7.29 -2.46
C ARG A 102 8.95 -8.23 -2.82
N THR A 103 9.72 -8.62 -1.80
CA THR A 103 10.76 -9.65 -1.92
C THR A 103 10.16 -11.05 -2.09
N PRO A 104 10.96 -12.07 -2.49
CA PRO A 104 10.54 -13.45 -2.38
C PRO A 104 10.13 -13.81 -0.95
N THR A 105 9.10 -14.64 -0.82
CA THR A 105 8.65 -15.15 0.48
C THR A 105 9.56 -16.30 0.91
N SER A 106 10.23 -16.16 2.05
CA SER A 106 11.04 -17.22 2.68
C SER A 106 10.15 -18.08 3.55
N THR A 107 10.00 -19.36 3.21
CA THR A 107 9.20 -20.30 4.00
C THR A 107 9.90 -20.59 5.34
N ILE A 108 9.18 -20.40 6.45
CA ILE A 108 9.65 -20.68 7.82
C ILE A 108 9.00 -21.93 8.42
N ALA A 109 7.80 -22.30 7.98
CA ALA A 109 7.10 -23.51 8.40
C ALA A 109 6.16 -24.03 7.32
N GLN A 110 5.92 -25.33 7.32
CA GLN A 110 4.92 -26.00 6.49
C GLN A 110 3.79 -26.50 7.39
N LEU A 111 2.55 -26.30 6.96
CA LEU A 111 1.34 -26.72 7.64
C LEU A 111 0.80 -27.96 6.93
N GLY A 112 1.08 -29.16 7.46
CA GLY A 112 0.65 -30.44 6.92
C GLY A 112 1.80 -31.31 6.37
N ALA A 113 1.50 -32.61 6.18
CA ALA A 113 2.47 -33.60 5.73
C ALA A 113 2.71 -33.58 4.21
N ASP A 114 1.81 -32.99 3.44
CA ASP A 114 1.85 -32.95 1.98
C ASP A 114 2.41 -31.62 1.47
N THR A 115 3.14 -31.67 0.36
CA THR A 115 3.69 -30.50 -0.33
C THR A 115 2.64 -29.53 -0.88
N SER A 116 1.37 -29.91 -0.87
CA SER A 116 0.19 -29.10 -1.16
C SER A 116 -0.35 -28.38 0.09
N GLY A 117 0.23 -28.65 1.27
CA GLY A 117 -0.15 -28.02 2.54
C GLY A 117 0.16 -26.54 2.56
N GLY A 118 -0.57 -25.81 3.39
CA GLY A 118 -0.32 -24.38 3.62
C GLY A 118 1.10 -24.15 4.14
N GLN A 119 1.66 -23.00 3.80
CA GLN A 119 2.98 -22.58 4.27
C GLN A 119 2.86 -21.31 5.10
N ILE A 120 3.79 -21.15 6.04
CA ILE A 120 4.04 -19.89 6.73
C ILE A 120 5.36 -19.35 6.18
N GLY A 121 5.35 -18.11 5.74
CA GLY A 121 6.54 -17.48 5.18
C GLY A 121 6.66 -16.02 5.56
N LEU A 122 7.87 -15.49 5.44
CA LEU A 122 8.20 -14.09 5.65
C LEU A 122 8.62 -13.43 4.35
N ASP A 123 8.17 -12.20 4.14
CA ASP A 123 8.65 -11.32 3.07
C ASP A 123 8.80 -9.88 3.58
N PHE A 124 9.43 -9.06 2.77
CA PHE A 124 9.52 -7.63 3.00
C PHE A 124 8.84 -6.90 1.84
N THR A 125 8.07 -5.87 2.16
CA THR A 125 7.38 -5.02 1.18
C THR A 125 7.77 -3.57 1.40
N LEU A 126 8.22 -2.91 0.34
CA LEU A 126 8.35 -1.46 0.28
C LEU A 126 7.15 -0.90 -0.47
N GLU A 127 6.38 -0.01 0.16
CA GLU A 127 5.17 0.58 -0.39
C GLU A 127 5.27 2.10 -0.40
N ALA A 128 4.98 2.72 -1.55
CA ALA A 128 4.82 4.15 -1.70
C ALA A 128 3.35 4.47 -1.99
N THR A 129 2.75 5.37 -1.23
CA THR A 129 1.32 5.71 -1.31
C THR A 129 1.13 7.21 -1.46
N GLY A 130 0.23 7.62 -2.36
CA GLY A 130 -0.31 8.97 -2.41
C GLY A 130 -1.70 8.99 -1.79
N TYR A 131 -1.97 9.98 -0.94
CA TYR A 131 -3.23 10.13 -0.20
C TYR A 131 -3.90 11.46 -0.48
N VAL A 132 -5.23 11.44 -0.50
CA VAL A 132 -6.10 12.62 -0.45
C VAL A 132 -7.14 12.38 0.65
N GLY A 133 -7.32 13.34 1.54
CA GLY A 133 -8.30 13.25 2.62
C GLY A 133 -9.16 14.51 2.71
N SER A 134 -10.46 14.34 2.95
CA SER A 134 -11.37 15.43 3.24
C SER A 134 -11.30 15.76 4.75
N ASN A 135 -11.22 17.04 5.09
CA ASN A 135 -11.17 17.49 6.49
C ASN A 135 -10.10 16.78 7.32
N SER A 136 -8.92 16.54 6.72
CA SER A 136 -7.83 15.81 7.36
C SER A 136 -7.45 16.44 8.71
N PRO A 137 -7.50 15.67 9.81
CA PRO A 137 -7.05 16.11 11.12
C PRO A 137 -5.53 15.91 11.31
N LEU A 138 -4.85 15.34 10.29
CA LEU A 138 -3.43 15.05 10.36
C LEU A 138 -2.59 16.31 10.14
N PRO A 139 -1.48 16.49 10.88
CA PRO A 139 -0.60 17.64 10.71
C PRO A 139 0.09 17.68 9.33
N VAL A 140 0.18 16.56 8.64
CA VAL A 140 0.75 16.48 7.29
C VAL A 140 -0.09 17.18 6.22
N GLY A 141 -1.36 17.53 6.53
CA GLY A 141 -2.27 18.19 5.59
C GLY A 141 -2.93 17.23 4.61
N SER A 142 -3.38 17.77 3.46
CA SER A 142 -3.95 17.00 2.34
C SER A 142 -3.72 17.79 1.05
N PRO A 143 -3.19 17.16 -0.04
CA PRO A 143 -2.76 15.76 -0.15
C PRO A 143 -1.42 15.51 0.57
N TRP A 144 -1.13 14.24 0.85
CA TRP A 144 0.16 13.84 1.42
C TRP A 144 0.65 12.54 0.77
N GLY A 145 1.97 12.29 0.90
CA GLY A 145 2.59 11.03 0.50
C GLY A 145 2.84 10.11 1.68
N GLY A 146 3.07 8.83 1.44
CA GLY A 146 3.51 7.86 2.45
C GLY A 146 4.54 6.90 1.86
N VAL A 147 5.52 6.52 2.66
CA VAL A 147 6.46 5.45 2.34
C VAL A 147 6.50 4.50 3.52
N SER A 148 6.26 3.21 3.26
CA SER A 148 6.18 2.16 4.28
C SER A 148 7.17 1.05 3.98
N GLY A 149 7.91 0.61 5.01
CA GLY A 149 8.73 -0.59 4.99
C GLY A 149 8.07 -1.66 5.86
N LEU A 150 7.53 -2.72 5.23
CA LEU A 150 6.62 -3.65 5.89
C LEU A 150 7.22 -5.06 5.92
N LEU A 151 7.25 -5.67 7.10
CA LEU A 151 7.46 -7.10 7.27
C LEU A 151 6.11 -7.80 7.07
N GLY A 152 6.08 -8.79 6.17
CA GLY A 152 4.91 -9.59 5.86
C GLY A 152 5.03 -11.00 6.39
N LEU A 153 4.06 -11.46 7.19
CA LEU A 153 3.89 -12.85 7.56
C LEU A 153 2.77 -13.44 6.69
N ARG A 154 3.12 -14.42 5.83
CA ARG A 154 2.21 -15.01 4.85
C ARG A 154 1.77 -16.40 5.28
N PHE A 155 0.45 -16.66 5.13
CA PHE A 155 -0.18 -17.94 5.44
C PHE A 155 -0.91 -18.44 4.19
N GLY A 156 -0.75 -19.69 3.83
CA GLY A 156 -1.50 -20.33 2.74
C GLY A 156 -0.60 -20.96 1.69
N ASP A 157 -1.19 -21.28 0.54
CA ASP A 157 -0.47 -21.92 -0.56
C ASP A 157 0.33 -20.87 -1.37
N PRO A 158 1.64 -21.06 -1.58
CA PRO A 158 2.45 -20.14 -2.42
C PRO A 158 1.96 -19.99 -3.85
N LYS A 159 1.26 -21.00 -4.39
CA LYS A 159 0.68 -21.00 -5.74
C LYS A 159 -0.82 -20.70 -5.75
N GLY A 160 -1.45 -20.72 -4.58
CA GLY A 160 -2.87 -20.48 -4.36
C GLY A 160 -3.15 -19.17 -3.64
N SER A 161 -4.23 -19.18 -2.85
CA SER A 161 -4.63 -18.03 -2.05
C SER A 161 -3.80 -17.93 -0.78
N ARG A 162 -3.48 -16.69 -0.41
CA ARG A 162 -2.67 -16.39 0.78
C ARG A 162 -3.26 -15.25 1.58
N LEU A 163 -3.13 -15.35 2.90
CA LEU A 163 -3.37 -14.28 3.85
C LEU A 163 -2.02 -13.70 4.28
N GLY A 164 -1.88 -12.40 4.30
CA GLY A 164 -0.69 -11.71 4.78
C GLY A 164 -1.02 -10.79 5.95
N LEU A 165 -0.24 -10.87 7.00
CA LEU A 165 -0.19 -9.87 8.06
C LEU A 165 0.99 -8.97 7.77
N LEU A 166 0.79 -7.65 7.75
CA LEU A 166 1.79 -6.66 7.41
C LEU A 166 1.99 -5.73 8.61
N ILE A 167 3.26 -5.52 8.99
CA ILE A 167 3.61 -4.60 10.06
C ILE A 167 4.90 -3.87 9.73
N GLY A 168 4.98 -2.60 10.08
CA GLY A 168 6.23 -1.84 9.92
C GLY A 168 6.04 -0.34 10.06
N PRO A 169 7.11 0.42 9.95
CA PRO A 169 7.06 1.87 9.94
C PRO A 169 6.48 2.40 8.63
N THR A 170 5.75 3.50 8.73
CA THR A 170 5.37 4.34 7.60
C THR A 170 5.72 5.79 7.91
N VAL A 171 6.23 6.49 6.91
CA VAL A 171 6.57 7.91 7.00
C VAL A 171 5.60 8.66 6.11
N PHE A 172 4.79 9.52 6.70
CA PHE A 172 3.94 10.45 5.96
C PHE A 172 4.71 11.73 5.65
N LEU A 173 4.57 12.19 4.41
CA LEU A 173 5.25 13.33 3.84
C LEU A 173 4.21 14.32 3.30
N GLY A 174 4.11 15.47 3.90
CA GLY A 174 3.19 16.53 3.52
C GLY A 174 3.71 17.90 3.97
N THR A 175 2.89 18.68 4.63
CA THR A 175 3.28 19.96 5.22
C THR A 175 4.38 19.77 6.26
N VAL A 176 4.30 18.67 6.99
CA VAL A 176 5.32 18.17 7.93
C VAL A 176 5.56 16.68 7.66
N THR A 177 6.64 16.15 8.22
CA THR A 177 6.89 14.71 8.23
C THR A 177 6.31 14.09 9.50
N ASP A 178 5.58 12.97 9.38
CA ASP A 178 4.96 12.26 10.48
C ASP A 178 5.26 10.76 10.37
N VAL A 179 5.81 10.16 11.43
CA VAL A 179 6.21 8.75 11.46
C VAL A 179 5.17 7.96 12.23
N ARG A 180 4.67 6.88 11.61
CA ARG A 180 3.60 6.05 12.13
C ARG A 180 3.96 4.58 12.07
N ALA A 181 3.24 3.76 12.86
CA ALA A 181 3.24 2.32 12.67
C ALA A 181 2.14 1.94 11.67
N PHE A 182 2.45 1.06 10.73
CA PHE A 182 1.50 0.45 9.81
C PHE A 182 1.16 -0.96 10.31
N LEU A 183 -0.12 -1.27 10.29
CA LEU A 183 -0.68 -2.61 10.51
C LEU A 183 -1.61 -2.92 9.34
N GLY A 184 -1.52 -4.12 8.78
CA GLY A 184 -2.38 -4.51 7.66
C GLY A 184 -2.66 -5.99 7.63
N VAL A 185 -3.83 -6.32 7.08
CA VAL A 185 -4.22 -7.68 6.70
C VAL A 185 -4.50 -7.65 5.21
N ARG A 186 -3.86 -8.53 4.43
CA ARG A 186 -4.03 -8.57 2.98
C ARG A 186 -4.25 -10.00 2.51
N PHE A 187 -5.37 -10.23 1.87
CA PHE A 187 -5.67 -11.46 1.16
C PHE A 187 -5.20 -11.32 -0.29
N GLU A 188 -4.60 -12.37 -0.84
CA GLU A 188 -4.12 -12.44 -2.21
C GLU A 188 -4.64 -13.72 -2.85
N ALA A 189 -5.32 -13.61 -3.98
CA ALA A 189 -5.83 -14.74 -4.75
C ALA A 189 -5.33 -14.69 -6.20
N PRO A 190 -4.77 -15.78 -6.75
CA PRO A 190 -4.31 -15.83 -8.12
C PRO A 190 -5.48 -15.67 -9.08
N LEU A 191 -5.27 -14.90 -10.15
CA LEU A 191 -6.21 -14.86 -11.27
C LEU A 191 -6.00 -16.10 -12.12
N ALA A 192 -7.08 -16.87 -12.33
CA ALA A 192 -7.05 -18.04 -13.21
C ALA A 192 -6.59 -17.63 -14.61
N ARG A 193 -5.55 -18.29 -15.11
CA ARG A 193 -5.12 -18.17 -16.50
C ARG A 193 -6.21 -18.83 -17.35
N ARG A 194 -6.93 -18.10 -18.18
CA ARG A 194 -7.76 -18.71 -19.22
C ARG A 194 -6.80 -19.43 -20.18
N GLU A 195 -6.76 -20.73 -20.08
CA GLU A 195 -6.17 -21.55 -21.16
C GLU A 195 -7.06 -21.37 -22.37
N HIS A 196 -6.56 -20.67 -23.39
CA HIS A 196 -7.12 -20.73 -24.73
C HIS A 196 -6.75 -22.12 -25.23
N HIS A 197 -7.69 -23.04 -25.17
CA HIS A 197 -7.64 -24.25 -26.01
C HIS A 197 -7.78 -23.78 -27.46
N PRO A 198 -6.82 -24.14 -28.33
CA PRO A 198 -6.91 -23.91 -29.78
C PRO A 198 -8.01 -24.75 -30.41
#